data_1ab112405de61a84b1f8a53c60ae8efc
#
_entry.id   1ab112405de61a84b1f8a53c60ae8efc
#
_cell.length_a   1.000
_cell.length_b   1.000
_cell.length_c   1.000
_cell.angle_alpha   90.00
_cell.angle_beta   90.00
_cell.angle_gamma   90.00
#
_symmetry.space_group_name_H-M   'P 1'
#
loop_
_entity.id
_entity.type
_entity.pdbx_description
1 polymer ?
#
loop_
_entity_poly.entity_id
_entity_poly.type
_entity_poly.pdbx_seq_one_letter_code
_entity_poly.pdbx_strand_id
1 'polypeptide(L)'
;MRRLVPVLVTVVALLASGCGSDTKAANDYVDAVNRAQNDFASTFDRLSSRITSTSTPQQDQKTLDGFKSAVDKVVVDLRAVEPPDKVKPLHAELVNEISSYGREIDKAKQAFANGSPKAIIKAQTQLVTAVTRVSGQINRTIDAINKKLRE
;
A
#
# COMPACT_ATOMS: atom_id res chain seq x y z
N MET A 1 -16.54 -15.31 10.99
CA MET A 1 -16.50 -13.91 10.49
C MET A 1 -15.25 -13.25 11.08
N ARG A 2 -14.13 -13.35 10.41
CA ARG A 2 -12.90 -12.66 10.81
C ARG A 2 -12.97 -11.26 10.22
N ARG A 3 -13.13 -10.27 11.06
CA ARG A 3 -13.05 -8.86 10.68
C ARG A 3 -11.64 -8.60 10.14
N LEU A 4 -11.54 -8.28 8.85
CA LEU A 4 -10.33 -7.69 8.28
C LEU A 4 -10.08 -6.41 9.05
N VAL A 5 -8.96 -6.37 9.75
CA VAL A 5 -8.55 -5.18 10.51
C VAL A 5 -8.30 -4.07 9.49
N PRO A 6 -9.02 -2.94 9.57
CA PRO A 6 -8.71 -1.81 8.70
C PRO A 6 -7.27 -1.38 8.97
N VAL A 7 -6.48 -1.29 7.92
CA VAL A 7 -5.17 -0.64 7.98
C VAL A 7 -5.43 0.81 8.35
N LEU A 8 -5.23 1.14 9.61
CA LEU A 8 -5.40 2.49 10.13
C LEU A 8 -4.27 3.35 9.53
N VAL A 9 -4.58 4.06 8.47
CA VAL A 9 -3.70 5.05 7.88
C VAL A 9 -3.69 6.26 8.80
N THR A 10 -2.61 6.45 9.53
CA THR A 10 -2.44 7.60 10.42
C THR A 10 -2.20 8.84 9.57
N VAL A 11 -3.20 9.70 9.46
CA VAL A 11 -3.08 11.03 8.83
C VAL A 11 -2.14 11.88 9.69
N VAL A 12 -1.04 12.32 9.11
CA VAL A 12 -0.09 13.23 9.77
C VAL A 12 -0.52 14.67 9.52
N ALA A 13 -1.02 15.32 10.56
CA ALA A 13 -1.19 16.77 10.57
C ALA A 13 0.12 17.42 11.03
N LEU A 14 0.85 18.03 10.10
CA LEU A 14 2.01 18.83 10.41
C LEU A 14 1.55 20.26 10.71
N LEU A 15 1.67 20.69 11.96
CA LEU A 15 1.62 22.09 12.33
C LEU A 15 3.03 22.65 12.11
N ALA A 16 3.25 23.28 10.95
CA ALA A 16 4.52 23.88 10.61
C ALA A 16 4.53 25.36 11.02
N SER A 17 5.21 25.67 12.11
CA SER A 17 5.69 27.01 12.43
C SER A 17 7.15 27.09 11.98
N GLY A 18 7.38 27.41 10.73
CA GLY A 18 8.73 27.57 10.19
C GLY A 18 8.68 28.18 8.79
N CYS A 19 9.10 29.42 8.63
CA CYS A 19 9.27 30.08 7.33
C CYS A 19 10.52 29.57 6.64
N GLY A 20 10.35 28.76 5.58
CA GLY A 20 11.45 28.34 4.70
C GLY A 20 10.96 27.50 3.55
N SER A 21 11.69 27.53 2.43
CA SER A 21 11.46 26.67 1.24
C SER A 21 11.38 25.18 1.60
N ASP A 22 12.16 24.75 2.60
CA ASP A 22 12.23 23.38 3.06
C ASP A 22 10.92 22.90 3.72
N THR A 23 10.26 23.79 4.46
CA THR A 23 8.95 23.48 5.07
C THR A 23 7.88 23.29 4.02
N LYS A 24 7.88 24.15 2.97
CA LYS A 24 6.93 24.00 1.86
C LYS A 24 7.14 22.70 1.12
N ALA A 25 8.39 22.36 0.78
CA ALA A 25 8.73 21.11 0.10
C ALA A 25 8.34 19.87 0.93
N ALA A 26 8.53 19.93 2.25
CA ALA A 26 8.11 18.86 3.16
C ALA A 26 6.59 18.71 3.19
N ASN A 27 5.84 19.81 3.24
CA ASN A 27 4.38 19.77 3.23
C ASN A 27 3.83 19.25 1.89
N ASP A 28 4.34 19.76 0.78
CA ASP A 28 3.93 19.32 -0.57
C ASP A 28 4.19 17.82 -0.74
N TYR A 29 5.31 17.30 -0.21
CA TYR A 29 5.64 15.89 -0.19
C TYR A 29 4.65 15.08 0.64
N VAL A 30 4.38 15.49 1.88
CA VAL A 30 3.42 14.83 2.77
C VAL A 30 2.03 14.78 2.13
N ASP A 31 1.58 15.88 1.54
CA ASP A 31 0.28 15.95 0.86
C ASP A 31 0.21 15.00 -0.34
N ALA A 32 1.30 14.89 -1.11
CA ALA A 32 1.35 13.97 -2.24
C ALA A 32 1.31 12.50 -1.79
N VAL A 33 2.06 12.14 -0.74
CA VAL A 33 2.04 10.78 -0.15
C VAL A 33 0.66 10.47 0.42
N ASN A 34 0.05 11.40 1.15
CA ASN A 34 -1.28 11.23 1.72
C ASN A 34 -2.35 11.03 0.62
N ARG A 35 -2.30 11.77 -0.48
CA ARG A 35 -3.20 11.56 -1.62
C ARG A 35 -3.07 10.15 -2.19
N ALA A 36 -1.84 9.70 -2.45
CA ALA A 36 -1.60 8.34 -2.96
C ALA A 36 -2.12 7.26 -2.01
N GLN A 37 -1.95 7.44 -0.69
CA GLN A 37 -2.47 6.53 0.32
C GLN A 37 -4.00 6.51 0.38
N ASN A 38 -4.64 7.67 0.33
CA ASN A 38 -6.10 7.79 0.39
C ASN A 38 -6.76 7.17 -0.86
N ASP A 39 -6.20 7.39 -2.04
CA ASP A 39 -6.66 6.78 -3.29
C ASP A 39 -6.53 5.25 -3.23
N PHE A 40 -5.43 4.76 -2.68
CA PHE A 40 -5.23 3.33 -2.46
C PHE A 40 -6.23 2.76 -1.47
N ALA A 41 -6.39 3.38 -0.30
CA ALA A 41 -7.32 2.92 0.75
C ALA A 41 -8.75 2.83 0.22
N SER A 42 -9.22 3.88 -0.46
CA SER A 42 -10.55 3.91 -1.09
C SER A 42 -10.75 2.78 -2.12
N THR A 43 -9.73 2.53 -2.95
CA THR A 43 -9.77 1.46 -3.94
C THR A 43 -9.73 0.09 -3.28
N PHE A 44 -8.90 -0.06 -2.24
CA PHE A 44 -8.78 -1.29 -1.47
C PHE A 44 -10.10 -1.68 -0.79
N ASP A 45 -10.77 -0.74 -0.12
CA ASP A 45 -12.06 -0.97 0.55
C ASP A 45 -13.12 -1.42 -0.45
N ARG A 46 -13.21 -0.74 -1.60
CA ARG A 46 -14.14 -1.10 -2.67
C ARG A 46 -13.88 -2.49 -3.25
N LEU A 47 -12.62 -2.89 -3.39
CA LEU A 47 -12.25 -4.21 -3.92
C LEU A 47 -12.43 -5.31 -2.87
N SER A 48 -12.09 -5.03 -1.61
CA SER A 48 -12.24 -5.98 -0.50
C SER A 48 -13.69 -6.41 -0.30
N SER A 49 -14.64 -5.51 -0.52
CA SER A 49 -16.06 -5.81 -0.42
C SER A 49 -16.57 -6.79 -1.50
N ARG A 50 -15.79 -7.04 -2.55
CA ARG A 50 -16.14 -7.97 -3.65
C ARG A 50 -15.73 -9.41 -3.40
N ILE A 51 -14.81 -9.64 -2.44
CA ILE A 51 -14.39 -10.98 -2.05
C ILE A 51 -15.33 -11.46 -0.94
N THR A 52 -16.22 -12.37 -1.27
CA THR A 52 -17.23 -12.93 -0.36
C THR A 52 -17.14 -14.45 -0.34
N SER A 53 -17.84 -15.09 0.60
CA SER A 53 -17.93 -16.55 0.63
C SER A 53 -18.68 -17.16 -0.55
N THR A 54 -19.36 -16.33 -1.35
CA THR A 54 -20.11 -16.73 -2.53
C THR A 54 -19.45 -16.32 -3.84
N SER A 55 -18.30 -15.62 -3.79
CA SER A 55 -17.56 -15.23 -5.00
C SER A 55 -16.94 -16.46 -5.66
N THR A 56 -16.96 -16.47 -7.01
CA THR A 56 -16.32 -17.52 -7.80
C THR A 56 -14.82 -17.28 -7.93
N PRO A 57 -14.00 -18.31 -8.20
CA PRO A 57 -12.57 -18.15 -8.43
C PRO A 57 -12.24 -17.11 -9.52
N GLN A 58 -13.05 -17.04 -10.56
CA GLN A 58 -12.88 -16.04 -11.64
C GLN A 58 -13.18 -14.61 -11.17
N GLN A 59 -14.18 -14.43 -10.29
CA GLN A 59 -14.46 -13.13 -9.68
C GLN A 59 -13.33 -12.70 -8.74
N ASP A 60 -12.81 -13.63 -7.95
CA ASP A 60 -11.67 -13.37 -7.05
C ASP A 60 -10.40 -13.01 -7.84
N GLN A 61 -10.12 -13.72 -8.94
CA GLN A 61 -9.01 -13.40 -9.83
C GLN A 61 -9.14 -12.00 -10.39
N LYS A 62 -10.33 -11.61 -10.89
CA LYS A 62 -10.59 -10.26 -11.39
C LYS A 62 -10.45 -9.19 -10.30
N THR A 63 -10.81 -9.53 -9.08
CA THR A 63 -10.61 -8.64 -7.92
C THR A 63 -9.12 -8.48 -7.59
N LEU A 64 -8.33 -9.56 -7.66
CA LEU A 64 -6.86 -9.50 -7.50
C LEU A 64 -6.20 -8.66 -8.60
N ASP A 65 -6.71 -8.70 -9.86
CA ASP A 65 -6.27 -7.80 -10.92
C ASP A 65 -6.49 -6.33 -10.55
N GLY A 66 -7.65 -6.02 -9.98
CA GLY A 66 -7.96 -4.69 -9.48
C GLY A 66 -7.01 -4.24 -8.36
N PHE A 67 -6.70 -5.13 -7.41
CA PHE A 67 -5.72 -4.83 -6.35
C PHE A 67 -4.32 -4.59 -6.92
N LYS A 68 -3.89 -5.42 -7.87
CA LYS A 68 -2.58 -5.23 -8.53
C LYS A 68 -2.51 -3.87 -9.22
N SER A 69 -3.55 -3.52 -9.97
CA SER A 69 -3.64 -2.23 -10.66
C SER A 69 -3.62 -1.05 -9.69
N ALA A 70 -4.29 -1.17 -8.54
CA ALA A 70 -4.27 -0.14 -7.50
C ALA A 70 -2.87 0.04 -6.90
N VAL A 71 -2.17 -1.06 -6.61
CA VAL A 71 -0.78 -1.01 -6.13
C VAL A 71 0.15 -0.39 -7.16
N ASP A 72 0.04 -0.79 -8.43
CA ASP A 72 0.87 -0.24 -9.51
C ASP A 72 0.66 1.27 -9.67
N LYS A 73 -0.60 1.72 -9.56
CA LYS A 73 -0.91 3.16 -9.59
C LYS A 73 -0.22 3.91 -8.45
N VAL A 74 -0.28 3.40 -7.23
CA VAL A 74 0.40 4.03 -6.08
C VAL A 74 1.91 4.10 -6.29
N VAL A 75 2.51 3.03 -6.84
CA VAL A 75 3.95 3.02 -7.15
C VAL A 75 4.29 4.09 -8.19
N VAL A 76 3.47 4.25 -9.22
CA VAL A 76 3.64 5.30 -10.24
C VAL A 76 3.50 6.69 -9.62
N ASP A 77 2.43 6.91 -8.85
CA ASP A 77 2.15 8.19 -8.21
C ASP A 77 3.29 8.59 -7.25
N LEU A 78 3.77 7.66 -6.42
CA LEU A 78 4.88 7.94 -5.49
C LEU A 78 6.20 8.19 -6.23
N ARG A 79 6.49 7.48 -7.31
CA ARG A 79 7.70 7.72 -8.11
C ARG A 79 7.71 9.08 -8.80
N ALA A 80 6.53 9.66 -9.04
CA ALA A 80 6.37 11.00 -9.60
C ALA A 80 6.57 12.12 -8.55
N VAL A 81 6.56 11.77 -7.26
CA VAL A 81 6.79 12.73 -6.16
C VAL A 81 8.29 12.93 -5.97
N GLU A 82 8.73 14.19 -5.91
CA GLU A 82 10.10 14.52 -5.56
C GLU A 82 10.22 14.69 -4.04
N PRO A 83 10.90 13.74 -3.34
CA PRO A 83 11.04 13.83 -1.91
C PRO A 83 12.13 14.83 -1.50
N PRO A 84 12.00 15.53 -0.36
CA PRO A 84 13.09 16.30 0.24
C PRO A 84 14.34 15.44 0.43
N ASP A 85 15.54 16.00 0.25
CA ASP A 85 16.81 15.27 0.28
C ASP A 85 16.97 14.39 1.51
N LYS A 86 16.57 14.90 2.67
CA LYS A 86 16.68 14.19 3.96
C LYS A 86 15.85 12.91 4.06
N VAL A 87 14.83 12.73 3.20
CA VAL A 87 13.97 11.53 3.20
C VAL A 87 14.05 10.71 1.90
N LYS A 88 14.86 11.10 0.92
CA LYS A 88 15.03 10.35 -0.35
C LYS A 88 15.26 8.85 -0.16
N PRO A 89 16.17 8.40 0.73
CA PRO A 89 16.38 6.97 0.93
C PRO A 89 15.12 6.25 1.46
N LEU A 90 14.44 6.86 2.44
CA LEU A 90 13.22 6.30 3.02
C LEU A 90 12.06 6.28 2.02
N HIS A 91 11.97 7.31 1.15
CA HIS A 91 11.00 7.31 0.05
C HIS A 91 11.24 6.16 -0.93
N ALA A 92 12.50 5.93 -1.32
CA ALA A 92 12.84 4.80 -2.18
C ALA A 92 12.50 3.45 -1.54
N GLU A 93 12.72 3.32 -0.22
CA GLU A 93 12.33 2.14 0.56
C GLU A 93 10.82 1.95 0.54
N LEU A 94 10.03 3.01 0.82
CA LEU A 94 8.57 2.99 0.75
C LEU A 94 8.05 2.50 -0.61
N VAL A 95 8.58 3.03 -1.70
CA VAL A 95 8.22 2.62 -3.07
C VAL A 95 8.52 1.14 -3.30
N ASN A 96 9.67 0.65 -2.82
CA ASN A 96 10.07 -0.75 -2.95
C ASN A 96 9.19 -1.69 -2.13
N GLU A 97 8.79 -1.30 -0.92
CA GLU A 97 7.89 -2.05 -0.06
C GLU A 97 6.50 -2.20 -0.70
N ILE A 98 5.94 -1.10 -1.23
CA ILE A 98 4.66 -1.12 -1.94
C ILE A 98 4.75 -1.98 -3.21
N SER A 99 5.86 -1.88 -3.97
CA SER A 99 6.10 -2.75 -5.13
C SER A 99 6.16 -4.23 -4.73
N SER A 100 6.71 -4.53 -3.55
CA SER A 100 6.74 -5.90 -3.00
C SER A 100 5.33 -6.46 -2.76
N TYR A 101 4.40 -5.62 -2.32
CA TYR A 101 3.01 -5.99 -2.19
C TYR A 101 2.39 -6.45 -3.52
N GLY A 102 2.66 -5.71 -4.61
CA GLY A 102 2.21 -6.09 -5.95
C GLY A 102 2.72 -7.47 -6.38
N ARG A 103 3.98 -7.80 -6.06
CA ARG A 103 4.55 -9.14 -6.35
C ARG A 103 3.84 -10.27 -5.59
N GLU A 104 3.42 -10.04 -4.35
CA GLU A 104 2.67 -11.05 -3.60
C GLU A 104 1.26 -11.27 -4.17
N ILE A 105 0.62 -10.21 -4.67
CA ILE A 105 -0.65 -10.34 -5.40
C ILE A 105 -0.45 -11.18 -6.67
N ASP A 106 0.61 -10.95 -7.45
CA ASP A 106 0.88 -11.72 -8.67
C ASP A 106 1.08 -13.22 -8.38
N LYS A 107 1.77 -13.56 -7.29
CA LYS A 107 1.90 -14.96 -6.83
C LYS A 107 0.54 -15.58 -6.51
N ALA A 108 -0.33 -14.84 -5.82
CA ALA A 108 -1.67 -15.32 -5.52
C ALA A 108 -2.48 -15.53 -6.81
N LYS A 109 -2.46 -14.59 -7.76
CA LYS A 109 -3.12 -14.71 -9.06
C LYS A 109 -2.71 -15.96 -9.82
N GLN A 110 -1.41 -16.27 -9.88
CA GLN A 110 -0.92 -17.48 -10.54
C GLN A 110 -1.48 -18.75 -9.90
N ALA A 111 -1.58 -18.80 -8.57
CA ALA A 111 -2.16 -19.93 -7.88
C ALA A 111 -3.67 -20.09 -8.14
N PHE A 112 -4.41 -18.98 -8.25
CA PHE A 112 -5.83 -18.98 -8.61
C PHE A 112 -6.07 -19.42 -10.06
N ALA A 113 -5.17 -19.05 -10.98
CA ALA A 113 -5.32 -19.41 -12.39
C ALA A 113 -5.07 -20.89 -12.67
N ASN A 114 -4.12 -21.52 -11.98
CA ASN A 114 -3.59 -22.85 -12.33
C ASN A 114 -3.61 -23.85 -11.16
N GLY A 115 -4.13 -23.42 -10.00
CA GLY A 115 -3.99 -24.18 -8.77
C GLY A 115 -5.12 -25.18 -8.49
N SER A 116 -4.77 -26.27 -7.83
CA SER A 116 -5.75 -27.13 -7.15
C SER A 116 -6.41 -26.36 -5.97
N PRO A 117 -7.56 -26.80 -5.47
CA PRO A 117 -8.21 -26.19 -4.29
C PRO A 117 -7.25 -26.02 -3.10
N LYS A 118 -6.36 -26.97 -2.87
CA LYS A 118 -5.33 -26.89 -1.83
C LYS A 118 -4.30 -25.79 -2.10
N ALA A 119 -3.89 -25.59 -3.35
CA ALA A 119 -2.97 -24.55 -3.75
C ALA A 119 -3.60 -23.16 -3.59
N ILE A 120 -4.86 -23.01 -3.91
CA ILE A 120 -5.63 -21.76 -3.75
C ILE A 120 -5.70 -21.38 -2.26
N ILE A 121 -6.09 -22.30 -1.37
CA ILE A 121 -6.14 -22.05 0.07
C ILE A 121 -4.77 -21.64 0.62
N LYS A 122 -3.71 -22.35 0.19
CA LYS A 122 -2.33 -22.01 0.57
C LYS A 122 -1.96 -20.59 0.11
N ALA A 123 -2.28 -20.23 -1.13
CA ALA A 123 -1.99 -18.90 -1.69
C ALA A 123 -2.75 -17.79 -0.96
N GLN A 124 -4.02 -18.01 -0.59
CA GLN A 124 -4.79 -17.07 0.23
C GLN A 124 -4.12 -16.83 1.59
N THR A 125 -3.70 -17.88 2.28
CA THR A 125 -3.01 -17.75 3.58
C THR A 125 -1.69 -17.02 3.43
N GLN A 126 -0.91 -17.34 2.39
CA GLN A 126 0.36 -16.68 2.11
C GLN A 126 0.17 -15.20 1.78
N LEU A 127 -0.84 -14.87 0.99
CA LEU A 127 -1.17 -13.48 0.66
C LEU A 127 -1.53 -12.68 1.92
N VAL A 128 -2.40 -13.21 2.79
CA VAL A 128 -2.76 -12.53 4.06
C VAL A 128 -1.52 -12.28 4.93
N THR A 129 -0.65 -13.29 5.06
CA THR A 129 0.60 -13.15 5.84
C THR A 129 1.53 -12.10 5.21
N ALA A 130 1.69 -12.13 3.88
CA ALA A 130 2.53 -11.17 3.16
C ALA A 130 1.99 -9.74 3.29
N VAL A 131 0.66 -9.56 3.16
CA VAL A 131 -0.02 -8.27 3.36
C VAL A 131 0.28 -7.70 4.73
N THR A 132 0.10 -8.49 5.79
CA THR A 132 0.36 -8.04 7.17
C THR A 132 1.83 -7.63 7.36
N ARG A 133 2.75 -8.42 6.84
CA ARG A 133 4.19 -8.12 6.92
C ARG A 133 4.54 -6.82 6.18
N VAL A 134 4.11 -6.69 4.93
CA VAL A 134 4.40 -5.50 4.10
C VAL A 134 3.75 -4.25 4.68
N SER A 135 2.50 -4.34 5.15
CA SER A 135 1.84 -3.21 5.83
C SER A 135 2.61 -2.75 7.06
N GLY A 136 3.15 -3.70 7.85
CA GLY A 136 3.99 -3.36 9.00
C GLY A 136 5.33 -2.69 8.60
N GLN A 137 5.92 -3.05 7.46
CA GLN A 137 7.11 -2.39 6.92
C GLN A 137 6.76 -0.96 6.48
N ILE A 138 5.75 -0.80 5.63
CA ILE A 138 5.27 0.50 5.15
C ILE A 138 5.02 1.47 6.31
N ASN A 139 4.32 1.03 7.36
CA ASN A 139 4.03 1.88 8.51
C ASN A 139 5.33 2.35 9.20
N ARG A 140 6.30 1.45 9.41
CA ARG A 140 7.60 1.82 10.01
C ARG A 140 8.36 2.84 9.14
N THR A 141 8.37 2.64 7.84
CA THR A 141 9.04 3.56 6.90
C THR A 141 8.35 4.92 6.88
N ILE A 142 7.01 4.96 6.93
CA ILE A 142 6.25 6.22 7.06
C ILE A 142 6.56 6.92 8.37
N ASP A 143 6.61 6.20 9.48
CA ASP A 143 6.98 6.76 10.79
C ASP A 143 8.40 7.34 10.78
N ALA A 144 9.35 6.64 10.13
CA ALA A 144 10.72 7.13 9.96
C ALA A 144 10.77 8.40 9.09
N ILE A 145 10.01 8.45 7.98
CA ILE A 145 9.88 9.65 7.14
C ILE A 145 9.33 10.81 7.97
N ASN A 146 8.23 10.59 8.70
CA ASN A 146 7.58 11.62 9.50
C ASN A 146 8.51 12.15 10.60
N LYS A 147 9.27 11.27 11.25
CA LYS A 147 10.28 11.68 12.23
C LYS A 147 11.36 12.54 11.57
N LYS A 148 11.87 12.10 10.43
CA LYS A 148 12.95 12.80 9.72
C LYS A 148 12.52 14.15 9.15
N LEU A 149 11.26 14.31 8.76
CA LEU A 149 10.72 15.58 8.28
C LEU A 149 10.58 16.63 9.39
N ARG A 150 10.44 16.21 10.66
CA ARG A 150 10.34 17.09 11.82
C ARG A 150 11.69 17.53 12.40
N GLU A 151 12.78 16.86 12.04
CA GLU A 151 14.18 17.25 12.34
C GLU A 151 14.66 18.33 11.36
#